data_bced27b8dafed79c1846407bbfa96db9
#
_entry.id   bced27b8dafed79c1846407bbfa96db9
#
_cell.length_a   1.000
_cell.length_b   1.000
_cell.length_c   1.000
_cell.angle_alpha   90.00
_cell.angle_beta   90.00
_cell.angle_gamma   90.00
#
_symmetry.space_group_name_H-M   'P 1'
#
loop_
_entity.id
_entity.type
_entity.pdbx_description
1 polymer ?
#
loop_
_entity_poly.entity_id
_entity_poly.type
_entity_poly.pdbx_seq_one_letter_code
_entity_poly.pdbx_strand_id
1 'polypeptide(L)'
;KVGDQAKVVNLSRGIDLIAGSCSHGHHGHDHGHAHGVDPHVWTSPKALQTMAANAYEAIRNAYPDSVKYEAGYNRLRSTLKELDIRTAEKIARSGVKYFIVYHPALTYYARDYGLRRIFYQNQFPASTVEIIARDIDAEYVEIDPLDEDAIGAIDAMTDSITAK
;
A
#
# COMPACT_ATOMS: atom_id res chain seq x y z
N LYS A 1 4.62 -17.32 17.02
CA LYS A 1 6.05 -17.41 17.36
C LYS A 1 6.78 -17.93 16.13
N VAL A 2 7.77 -17.20 15.66
CA VAL A 2 8.69 -17.64 14.60
C VAL A 2 9.63 -18.64 15.24
N GLY A 3 9.86 -19.80 14.60
CA GLY A 3 10.74 -20.85 15.17
C GLY A 3 12.19 -20.38 15.28
N ASP A 4 12.95 -20.95 16.19
CA ASP A 4 14.34 -20.54 16.55
C ASP A 4 15.34 -20.57 15.37
N GLN A 5 14.99 -21.25 14.27
CA GLN A 5 15.80 -21.34 13.04
C GLN A 5 15.34 -20.37 11.93
N ALA A 6 14.23 -19.62 12.12
CA ALA A 6 13.70 -18.75 11.09
C ALA A 6 14.45 -17.43 11.04
N LYS A 7 14.85 -17.02 9.83
CA LYS A 7 15.43 -15.70 9.57
C LYS A 7 14.32 -14.71 9.23
N VAL A 8 14.23 -13.64 9.98
CA VAL A 8 13.32 -12.52 9.70
C VAL A 8 14.04 -11.51 8.81
N VAL A 9 13.40 -11.14 7.70
CA VAL A 9 13.93 -10.12 6.77
C VAL A 9 13.01 -8.91 6.79
N ASN A 10 13.59 -7.73 7.04
CA ASN A 10 12.85 -6.48 6.96
C ASN A 10 12.78 -6.00 5.50
N LEU A 11 11.64 -6.19 4.86
CA LEU A 11 11.43 -5.79 3.47
C LEU A 11 11.25 -4.27 3.30
N SER A 12 10.91 -3.53 4.36
CA SER A 12 10.74 -2.07 4.29
C SER A 12 12.03 -1.28 4.47
N ARG A 13 13.18 -1.94 4.58
CA ARG A 13 14.48 -1.27 4.68
C ARG A 13 14.70 -0.33 3.48
N GLY A 14 15.03 0.94 3.77
CA GLY A 14 15.25 1.97 2.75
C GLY A 14 13.96 2.63 2.22
N ILE A 15 12.79 2.25 2.72
CA ILE A 15 11.54 2.97 2.48
C ILE A 15 11.43 4.08 3.53
N ASP A 16 11.09 5.29 3.08
CA ASP A 16 10.74 6.39 3.97
C ASP A 16 9.39 6.11 4.63
N LEU A 17 9.42 5.70 5.89
CA LEU A 17 8.25 5.23 6.61
C LEU A 17 7.41 6.39 7.12
N ILE A 18 6.09 6.28 6.97
CA ILE A 18 5.12 7.27 7.41
C ILE A 18 4.69 6.94 8.84
N ALA A 19 4.62 7.95 9.71
CA ALA A 19 4.08 7.79 11.05
C ALA A 19 2.62 7.33 10.99
N GLY A 20 2.30 6.25 11.70
CA GLY A 20 0.94 5.72 11.75
C GLY A 20 0.04 6.58 12.63
N SER A 21 -1.16 6.88 12.18
CA SER A 21 -2.21 7.45 13.00
C SER A 21 -2.99 6.32 13.68
N CYS A 22 -2.44 5.75 14.76
CA CYS A 22 -3.18 4.76 15.55
C CYS A 22 -4.22 5.49 16.42
N SER A 23 -5.40 5.74 15.90
CA SER A 23 -6.56 6.09 16.71
C SER A 23 -7.28 4.81 17.17
N HIS A 24 -6.61 3.98 17.97
CA HIS A 24 -7.32 3.00 18.78
C HIS A 24 -7.72 3.67 20.08
N GLY A 25 -9.00 4.06 20.16
CA GLY A 25 -9.60 4.54 21.40
C GLY A 25 -9.57 3.42 22.45
N HIS A 26 -8.59 3.44 23.32
CA HIS A 26 -8.64 2.77 24.60
C HIS A 26 -8.48 3.83 25.70
N HIS A 27 -9.53 3.93 26.50
CA HIS A 27 -9.57 4.70 27.72
C HIS A 27 -8.45 4.29 28.68
N GLY A 28 -7.65 5.27 29.11
CA GLY A 28 -6.95 5.25 30.41
C GLY A 28 -5.60 4.56 30.38
N HIS A 29 -4.60 5.34 30.38
CA HIS A 29 -3.33 5.43 31.11
C HIS A 29 -2.26 6.08 30.22
N ASP A 30 -1.80 7.19 30.73
CA ASP A 30 -0.74 8.03 30.16
C ASP A 30 0.61 7.28 30.19
N HIS A 31 0.95 6.64 29.08
CA HIS A 31 2.31 6.18 28.78
C HIS A 31 2.63 6.64 27.37
N GLY A 32 3.68 7.45 27.22
CA GLY A 32 4.15 8.00 25.96
C GLY A 32 4.28 6.94 24.86
N HIS A 33 3.21 6.75 24.09
CA HIS A 33 3.21 5.81 22.99
C HIS A 33 4.01 6.41 21.83
N ALA A 34 5.15 5.81 21.54
CA ALA A 34 5.80 5.99 20.26
C ALA A 34 4.74 5.70 19.19
N HIS A 35 4.35 6.73 18.42
CA HIS A 35 3.45 6.57 17.29
C HIS A 35 4.07 5.53 16.37
N GLY A 36 3.41 4.38 16.21
CA GLY A 36 3.87 3.32 15.31
C GLY A 36 3.99 3.86 13.88
N VAL A 37 4.64 3.10 13.01
CA VAL A 37 4.67 3.41 11.58
C VAL A 37 3.42 2.81 10.91
N ASP A 38 2.95 3.47 9.84
CA ASP A 38 1.92 2.91 8.98
C ASP A 38 2.47 1.63 8.31
N PRO A 39 1.86 0.46 8.53
CA PRO A 39 2.39 -0.79 8.02
C PRO A 39 2.14 -1.02 6.53
N HIS A 40 1.23 -0.26 5.89
CA HIS A 40 0.67 -0.54 4.56
C HIS A 40 1.61 -0.16 3.40
N VAL A 41 2.92 -0.40 3.55
CA VAL A 41 3.94 -0.02 2.56
C VAL A 41 3.72 -0.67 1.19
N TRP A 42 3.16 -1.89 1.16
CA TRP A 42 2.96 -2.68 -0.07
C TRP A 42 1.88 -2.13 -1.00
N THR A 43 1.10 -1.16 -0.58
CA THR A 43 0.06 -0.53 -1.40
C THR A 43 0.62 0.46 -2.43
N SER A 44 1.91 0.78 -2.37
CA SER A 44 2.59 1.64 -3.35
C SER A 44 3.48 0.83 -4.30
N PRO A 45 3.32 0.96 -5.62
CA PRO A 45 4.24 0.40 -6.62
C PRO A 45 5.71 0.75 -6.39
N LYS A 46 6.01 1.97 -5.93
CA LYS A 46 7.39 2.39 -5.62
C LYS A 46 7.95 1.64 -4.42
N ALA A 47 7.15 1.49 -3.37
CA ALA A 47 7.56 0.73 -2.18
C ALA A 47 7.71 -0.76 -2.51
N LEU A 48 6.82 -1.34 -3.33
CA LEU A 48 6.94 -2.73 -3.79
C LEU A 48 8.25 -3.00 -4.53
N GLN A 49 8.76 -2.06 -5.31
CA GLN A 49 10.08 -2.22 -5.98
C GLN A 49 11.20 -2.35 -4.95
N THR A 50 11.19 -1.54 -3.89
CA THR A 50 12.16 -1.64 -2.79
C THR A 50 12.02 -2.95 -2.03
N MET A 51 10.78 -3.34 -1.71
CA MET A 51 10.51 -4.61 -1.02
C MET A 51 10.99 -5.82 -1.83
N ALA A 52 10.73 -5.83 -3.14
CA ALA A 52 11.19 -6.89 -4.05
C ALA A 52 12.73 -6.98 -4.09
N ALA A 53 13.42 -5.83 -4.11
CA ALA A 53 14.87 -5.78 -4.07
C ALA A 53 15.43 -6.33 -2.75
N ASN A 54 14.85 -5.96 -1.62
CA ASN A 54 15.23 -6.46 -0.30
C ASN A 54 14.99 -7.97 -0.17
N ALA A 55 13.87 -8.46 -0.69
CA ALA A 55 13.56 -9.89 -0.72
C ALA A 55 14.59 -10.66 -1.59
N TYR A 56 14.88 -10.16 -2.77
CA TYR A 56 15.87 -10.78 -3.66
C TYR A 56 17.26 -10.80 -3.03
N GLU A 57 17.71 -9.72 -2.40
CA GLU A 57 18.99 -9.68 -1.70
C GLU A 57 19.06 -10.74 -0.60
N ALA A 58 18.00 -10.90 0.18
CA ALA A 58 17.93 -11.92 1.22
C ALA A 58 17.97 -13.35 0.65
N ILE A 59 17.26 -13.61 -0.45
CA ILE A 59 17.27 -14.90 -1.14
C ILE A 59 18.66 -15.19 -1.71
N ARG A 60 19.29 -14.22 -2.37
CA ARG A 60 20.63 -14.36 -2.94
C ARG A 60 21.67 -14.67 -1.86
N ASN A 61 21.57 -14.02 -0.69
CA ASN A 61 22.48 -14.28 0.43
C ASN A 61 22.27 -15.66 1.06
N ALA A 62 21.04 -16.17 1.03
CA ALA A 62 20.72 -17.50 1.55
C ALA A 62 21.06 -18.63 0.54
N TYR A 63 21.00 -18.34 -0.78
CA TYR A 63 21.16 -19.31 -1.87
C TYR A 63 22.04 -18.72 -2.99
N PRO A 64 23.35 -18.50 -2.75
CA PRO A 64 24.22 -17.75 -3.66
C PRO A 64 24.39 -18.41 -5.04
N ASP A 65 24.29 -19.74 -5.12
CA ASP A 65 24.49 -20.49 -6.36
C ASP A 65 23.24 -20.60 -7.24
N SER A 66 22.16 -19.93 -6.89
CA SER A 66 20.86 -20.11 -7.56
C SER A 66 20.56 -19.00 -8.57
N VAL A 67 21.08 -19.13 -9.79
CA VAL A 67 20.86 -18.20 -10.93
C VAL A 67 19.37 -18.03 -11.29
N LYS A 68 18.53 -19.04 -11.03
CA LYS A 68 17.08 -18.97 -11.33
C LYS A 68 16.34 -17.85 -10.60
N TYR A 69 16.79 -17.45 -9.41
CA TYR A 69 16.16 -16.38 -8.67
C TYR A 69 16.41 -15.01 -9.27
N GLU A 70 17.56 -14.81 -9.92
CA GLU A 70 17.87 -13.57 -10.62
C GLU A 70 16.91 -13.31 -11.78
N ALA A 71 16.64 -14.33 -12.60
CA ALA A 71 15.71 -14.20 -13.71
C ALA A 71 14.28 -13.89 -13.24
N GLY A 72 13.83 -14.51 -12.13
CA GLY A 72 12.55 -14.23 -11.49
C GLY A 72 12.46 -12.79 -10.97
N TYR A 73 13.48 -12.35 -10.26
CA TYR A 73 13.57 -10.99 -9.76
C TYR A 73 13.57 -9.94 -10.90
N ASN A 74 14.32 -10.18 -11.98
CA ASN A 74 14.37 -9.26 -13.11
C ASN A 74 13.00 -9.11 -13.79
N ARG A 75 12.24 -10.20 -13.93
CA ARG A 75 10.84 -10.13 -14.41
C ARG A 75 9.96 -9.32 -13.46
N LEU A 76 9.95 -9.65 -12.18
CA LEU A 76 9.16 -8.93 -11.18
C LEU A 76 9.51 -7.43 -11.15
N ARG A 77 10.80 -7.09 -11.17
CA ARG A 77 11.26 -5.70 -11.21
C ARG A 77 10.74 -4.95 -12.43
N SER A 78 10.74 -5.57 -13.62
CA SER A 78 10.18 -4.95 -14.82
C SER A 78 8.68 -4.72 -14.68
N THR A 79 7.93 -5.73 -14.22
CA THR A 79 6.49 -5.64 -14.00
C THR A 79 6.12 -4.52 -13.00
N LEU A 80 6.85 -4.42 -11.87
CA LEU A 80 6.62 -3.38 -10.88
C LEU A 80 6.98 -1.99 -11.39
N LYS A 81 8.02 -1.87 -12.21
CA LYS A 81 8.37 -0.60 -12.86
C LYS A 81 7.30 -0.16 -13.85
N GLU A 82 6.78 -1.09 -14.64
CA GLU A 82 5.68 -0.82 -15.57
C GLU A 82 4.40 -0.43 -14.82
N LEU A 83 4.10 -1.10 -13.70
CA LEU A 83 2.99 -0.74 -12.82
C LEU A 83 3.13 0.71 -12.32
N ASP A 84 4.30 1.10 -11.82
CA ASP A 84 4.57 2.46 -11.34
C ASP A 84 4.35 3.51 -12.45
N ILE A 85 4.88 3.24 -13.65
CA ILE A 85 4.75 4.16 -14.80
C ILE A 85 3.28 4.33 -15.18
N ARG A 86 2.54 3.22 -15.41
CA ARG A 86 1.14 3.31 -15.83
C ARG A 86 0.23 3.91 -14.77
N THR A 87 0.50 3.65 -13.48
CA THR A 87 -0.21 4.28 -12.36
C THR A 87 -0.02 5.80 -12.39
N ALA A 88 1.22 6.27 -12.48
CA ALA A 88 1.54 7.69 -12.56
C ALA A 88 0.87 8.36 -13.76
N GLU A 89 0.90 7.71 -14.93
CA GLU A 89 0.27 8.23 -16.14
C GLU A 89 -1.24 8.32 -16.05
N LYS A 90 -1.92 7.28 -15.51
CA LYS A 90 -3.38 7.28 -15.31
C LYS A 90 -3.80 8.44 -14.39
N ILE A 91 -3.13 8.59 -13.25
CA ILE A 91 -3.39 9.67 -12.30
C ILE A 91 -3.15 11.05 -12.94
N ALA A 92 -2.04 11.23 -13.64
CA ALA A 92 -1.74 12.50 -14.31
C ALA A 92 -2.79 12.87 -15.37
N ARG A 93 -3.26 11.91 -16.17
CA ARG A 93 -4.28 12.11 -17.21
C ARG A 93 -5.68 12.36 -16.65
N SER A 94 -6.04 11.72 -15.55
CA SER A 94 -7.37 11.88 -14.94
C SER A 94 -7.56 13.28 -14.33
N GLY A 95 -6.47 13.90 -13.87
CA GLY A 95 -6.51 15.16 -13.15
C GLY A 95 -7.02 15.04 -11.71
N VAL A 96 -7.26 13.82 -11.23
CA VAL A 96 -7.69 13.57 -9.86
C VAL A 96 -6.67 14.12 -8.85
N LYS A 97 -7.16 14.73 -7.77
CA LYS A 97 -6.30 15.33 -6.73
C LYS A 97 -6.48 14.70 -5.36
N TYR A 98 -7.60 14.04 -5.14
CA TYR A 98 -7.94 13.43 -3.84
C TYR A 98 -8.87 12.25 -4.05
N PHE A 99 -8.90 11.37 -3.07
CA PHE A 99 -9.86 10.28 -2.94
C PHE A 99 -10.21 10.08 -1.46
N ILE A 100 -11.33 9.45 -1.21
CA ILE A 100 -11.83 9.19 0.15
C ILE A 100 -11.62 7.71 0.43
N VAL A 101 -11.08 7.39 1.62
CA VAL A 101 -10.90 6.01 2.07
C VAL A 101 -11.49 5.81 3.46
N TYR A 102 -12.10 4.67 3.65
CA TYR A 102 -12.63 4.28 4.95
C TYR A 102 -11.53 3.83 5.91
N HIS A 103 -10.57 3.03 5.42
CA HIS A 103 -9.41 2.57 6.17
C HIS A 103 -8.13 3.21 5.61
N PRO A 104 -7.22 3.72 6.45
CA PRO A 104 -6.05 4.48 6.00
C PRO A 104 -4.93 3.61 5.38
N ALA A 105 -5.28 2.59 4.58
CA ALA A 105 -4.30 1.69 3.99
C ALA A 105 -3.50 2.29 2.82
N LEU A 106 -3.98 3.37 2.19
CA LEU A 106 -3.42 3.91 0.94
C LEU A 106 -2.51 5.12 1.14
N THR A 107 -1.87 5.23 2.30
CA THR A 107 -1.02 6.37 2.67
C THR A 107 0.20 6.50 1.77
N TYR A 108 0.92 5.40 1.55
CA TYR A 108 2.11 5.39 0.70
C TYR A 108 1.75 5.64 -0.76
N TYR A 109 0.68 5.00 -1.26
CA TYR A 109 0.17 5.26 -2.60
C TYR A 109 -0.14 6.74 -2.82
N ALA A 110 -0.93 7.35 -1.94
CA ALA A 110 -1.30 8.76 -2.06
C ALA A 110 -0.07 9.69 -2.04
N ARG A 111 0.89 9.46 -1.13
CA ARG A 111 2.14 10.21 -1.06
C ARG A 111 2.94 10.11 -2.35
N ASP A 112 3.11 8.88 -2.84
CA ASP A 112 4.03 8.59 -3.94
C ASP A 112 3.52 9.10 -5.29
N TYR A 113 2.21 9.33 -5.41
CA TYR A 113 1.56 9.90 -6.60
C TYR A 113 0.97 11.30 -6.40
N GLY A 114 1.29 11.96 -5.29
CA GLY A 114 0.91 13.34 -5.02
C GLY A 114 -0.60 13.55 -4.83
N LEU A 115 -1.31 12.51 -4.41
CA LEU A 115 -2.74 12.57 -4.13
C LEU A 115 -2.99 12.98 -2.68
N ARG A 116 -4.05 13.76 -2.46
CA ARG A 116 -4.60 14.01 -1.13
C ARG A 116 -5.60 12.91 -0.81
N ARG A 117 -5.56 12.41 0.42
CA ARG A 117 -6.54 11.45 0.92
C ARG A 117 -7.40 12.10 1.99
N ILE A 118 -8.67 11.77 2.00
CA ILE A 118 -9.60 12.14 3.05
C ILE A 118 -9.91 10.87 3.81
N PHE A 119 -9.58 10.85 5.11
CA PHE A 119 -9.95 9.74 5.99
C PHE A 119 -11.38 9.90 6.45
N TYR A 120 -12.09 8.80 6.45
CA TYR A 120 -13.37 8.69 7.08
C TYR A 120 -13.23 7.94 8.40
N GLN A 121 -13.81 8.47 9.48
CA GLN A 121 -13.68 7.84 10.79
C GLN A 121 -14.47 6.53 10.88
N ASN A 122 -13.84 5.53 11.51
CA ASN A 122 -14.28 4.15 11.68
C ASN A 122 -15.58 3.96 12.52
N GLN A 123 -16.33 5.02 12.79
CA GLN A 123 -17.53 4.98 13.66
C GLN A 123 -18.84 4.78 12.88
N PHE A 124 -18.78 4.72 11.57
CA PHE A 124 -19.97 4.60 10.73
C PHE A 124 -20.00 3.28 9.97
N PRO A 125 -21.17 2.60 9.91
CA PRO A 125 -21.33 1.37 9.12
C PRO A 125 -21.08 1.61 7.63
N ALA A 126 -20.70 0.57 6.89
CA ALA A 126 -20.49 0.64 5.42
C ALA A 126 -21.70 1.26 4.69
N SER A 127 -22.92 1.00 5.18
CA SER A 127 -24.15 1.61 4.67
C SER A 127 -24.17 3.15 4.72
N THR A 128 -23.41 3.76 5.63
CA THR A 128 -23.29 5.23 5.70
C THR A 128 -22.38 5.76 4.60
N VAL A 129 -21.32 5.01 4.25
CA VAL A 129 -20.42 5.37 3.14
C VAL A 129 -21.17 5.32 1.81
N GLU A 130 -22.03 4.30 1.62
CA GLU A 130 -22.90 4.19 0.44
C GLU A 130 -23.89 5.36 0.32
N ILE A 131 -24.47 5.81 1.45
CA ILE A 131 -25.37 6.97 1.47
C ILE A 131 -24.62 8.22 1.07
N ILE A 132 -23.44 8.46 1.67
CA ILE A 132 -22.60 9.64 1.34
C ILE A 132 -22.18 9.60 -0.12
N ALA A 133 -21.72 8.46 -0.61
CA ALA A 133 -21.33 8.30 -2.01
C ALA A 133 -22.49 8.66 -2.96
N ARG A 134 -23.69 8.21 -2.65
CA ARG A 134 -24.91 8.54 -3.41
C ARG A 134 -25.25 10.02 -3.35
N ASP A 135 -25.12 10.65 -2.18
CA ASP A 135 -25.46 12.06 -1.99
C ASP A 135 -24.50 13.02 -2.73
N ILE A 136 -23.25 12.59 -2.96
CA ILE A 136 -22.23 13.38 -3.68
C ILE A 136 -22.01 12.86 -5.11
N ASP A 137 -22.86 11.96 -5.60
CA ASP A 137 -22.76 11.33 -6.92
C ASP A 137 -21.37 10.68 -7.18
N ALA A 138 -20.87 9.98 -6.17
CA ALA A 138 -19.60 9.27 -6.21
C ALA A 138 -19.79 7.75 -6.27
N GLU A 139 -18.89 7.07 -6.96
CA GLU A 139 -18.84 5.61 -6.96
C GLU A 139 -18.27 5.08 -5.65
N TYR A 140 -18.90 4.07 -5.07
CA TYR A 140 -18.37 3.29 -3.96
C TYR A 140 -17.69 2.04 -4.48
N VAL A 141 -16.41 1.88 -4.23
CA VAL A 141 -15.63 0.73 -4.65
C VAL A 141 -15.00 0.06 -3.44
N GLU A 142 -15.23 -1.23 -3.30
CA GLU A 142 -14.57 -2.06 -2.31
C GLU A 142 -13.15 -2.39 -2.78
N ILE A 143 -12.17 -2.15 -1.91
CA ILE A 143 -10.75 -2.43 -2.18
C ILE A 143 -10.25 -3.37 -1.10
N ASP A 144 -9.69 -4.52 -1.48
CA ASP A 144 -8.96 -5.40 -0.58
C ASP A 144 -7.45 -5.10 -0.64
N PRO A 145 -6.88 -4.42 0.36
CA PRO A 145 -5.45 -4.14 0.39
C PRO A 145 -4.59 -5.38 0.69
N LEU A 146 -5.20 -6.51 1.03
CA LEU A 146 -4.54 -7.78 1.35
C LEU A 146 -4.67 -8.81 0.22
N ASP A 147 -5.16 -8.40 -0.95
CA ASP A 147 -5.27 -9.29 -2.12
C ASP A 147 -3.92 -9.93 -2.45
N GLU A 148 -3.90 -11.23 -2.70
CA GLU A 148 -2.71 -11.99 -3.08
C GLU A 148 -2.11 -11.49 -4.39
N ASP A 149 -2.94 -11.00 -5.33
CA ASP A 149 -2.52 -10.28 -6.53
C ASP A 149 -2.39 -8.77 -6.26
N ALA A 150 -1.37 -8.39 -5.50
CA ALA A 150 -1.12 -6.98 -5.19
C ALA A 150 -0.98 -6.09 -6.44
N ILE A 151 -0.50 -6.62 -7.57
CA ILE A 151 -0.34 -5.89 -8.83
C ILE A 151 -1.71 -5.61 -9.45
N GLY A 152 -2.56 -6.63 -9.57
CA GLY A 152 -3.92 -6.49 -10.06
C GLY A 152 -4.78 -5.60 -9.16
N ALA A 153 -4.65 -5.74 -7.84
CA ALA A 153 -5.36 -4.89 -6.88
C ALA A 153 -4.99 -3.41 -7.03
N ILE A 154 -3.71 -3.08 -7.21
CA ILE A 154 -3.25 -1.69 -7.43
C ILE A 154 -3.76 -1.16 -8.79
N ASP A 155 -3.75 -1.97 -9.84
CA ASP A 155 -4.30 -1.55 -11.14
C ASP A 155 -5.80 -1.26 -11.04
N ALA A 156 -6.59 -2.17 -10.45
CA ALA A 156 -8.03 -2.00 -10.27
C ALA A 156 -8.36 -0.77 -9.40
N MET A 157 -7.63 -0.59 -8.30
CA MET A 157 -7.74 0.58 -7.45
C MET A 157 -7.42 1.88 -8.21
N THR A 158 -6.35 1.87 -9.01
CA THR A 158 -5.96 3.02 -9.83
C THR A 158 -7.05 3.36 -10.84
N ASP A 159 -7.63 2.36 -11.49
CA ASP A 159 -8.73 2.53 -12.44
C ASP A 159 -9.95 3.15 -11.77
N SER A 160 -10.33 2.66 -10.59
CA SER A 160 -11.44 3.22 -9.81
C SER A 160 -11.19 4.68 -9.38
N ILE A 161 -9.99 5.00 -8.87
CA ILE A 161 -9.64 6.37 -8.46
C ILE A 161 -9.62 7.32 -9.66
N THR A 162 -9.31 6.84 -10.86
CA THR A 162 -9.15 7.66 -12.09
C THR A 162 -10.36 7.61 -13.02
N ALA A 163 -11.39 6.83 -12.71
CA ALA A 163 -12.67 6.85 -13.40
C ALA A 163 -13.30 8.25 -13.35
N LYS A 164 -14.00 8.65 -14.46
CA LYS A 164 -14.67 9.96 -14.57
C LYS A 164 -16.14 9.77 -14.38
#